data_0fd9ec72ba0d1c9ddccff87f957fde07
#
_entry.id   0fd9ec72ba0d1c9ddccff87f957fde07
#
_cell.length_a   1.000
_cell.length_b   1.000
_cell.length_c   1.000
_cell.angle_alpha   90.00
_cell.angle_beta   90.00
_cell.angle_gamma   90.00
#
_symmetry.space_group_name_H-M   'P 1'
#
loop_
_entity.id
_entity.type
_entity.pdbx_description
1 polymer ?
#
loop_
_entity_poly.entity_id
_entity_poly.type
_entity_poly.pdbx_seq_one_letter_code
_entity_poly.pdbx_strand_id
1 'polypeptide(L)'
;MAKAPVTESLFISGSQGVLQAILDVPESALVNKVGIVCHPHPQHQGTMLNKVVHTLARALNDLHIPVLRFNFRGVGKSAGDYANGEGEIEDVVAVADYVSQRWPDADIWLGGFSFGAVVAARAAVQIGPQQLVTIAPAINILGEKLTEQPKMPWLIVHGDADEIVPVDDVKAWVGKLEPGPELVLLPGTGHFFHGHLVDLRQTLVASLNGPLGLMN
;
A
#
# COMPACT_ATOMS: atom_id res chain seq x y z
N MET A 1 -12.20 4.45 22.21
CA MET A 1 -11.00 4.36 21.37
C MET A 1 -10.80 2.90 21.00
N ALA A 2 -10.60 2.59 19.72
CA ALA A 2 -10.29 1.22 19.33
C ALA A 2 -8.97 0.77 20.00
N LYS A 3 -8.95 -0.45 20.52
CA LYS A 3 -7.78 -1.06 21.15
C LYS A 3 -6.66 -1.24 20.10
N ALA A 4 -5.40 -1.15 20.52
CA ALA A 4 -4.29 -1.40 19.62
C ALA A 4 -4.35 -2.85 19.09
N PRO A 5 -4.02 -3.09 17.80
CA PRO A 5 -3.99 -4.44 17.25
C PRO A 5 -2.92 -5.29 17.96
N VAL A 6 -3.13 -6.59 17.97
CA VAL A 6 -2.07 -7.55 18.32
C VAL A 6 -1.09 -7.62 17.16
N THR A 7 0.20 -7.51 17.48
CA THR A 7 1.29 -7.47 16.48
C THR A 7 2.12 -8.74 16.55
N GLU A 8 2.26 -9.44 15.42
CA GLU A 8 3.08 -10.63 15.24
C GLU A 8 4.24 -10.32 14.30
N SER A 9 5.48 -10.63 14.70
CA SER A 9 6.66 -10.56 13.81
C SER A 9 6.87 -11.91 13.14
N LEU A 10 7.11 -11.91 11.82
CA LEU A 10 7.27 -13.13 11.04
C LEU A 10 8.27 -12.95 9.89
N PHE A 11 8.63 -14.05 9.25
CA PHE A 11 9.41 -14.08 8.02
C PHE A 11 8.64 -14.85 6.95
N ILE A 12 8.61 -14.31 5.73
CA ILE A 12 7.93 -14.89 4.58
C ILE A 12 8.99 -15.32 3.57
N SER A 13 8.82 -16.48 2.95
CA SER A 13 9.72 -16.93 1.89
C SER A 13 9.51 -16.09 0.63
N GLY A 14 10.55 -15.39 0.19
CA GLY A 14 10.61 -14.65 -1.08
C GLY A 14 11.56 -15.31 -2.08
N SER A 15 11.66 -14.77 -3.29
CA SER A 15 12.49 -15.32 -4.38
C SER A 15 14.01 -15.21 -4.11
N GLN A 16 14.44 -14.25 -3.27
CA GLN A 16 15.84 -14.03 -2.90
C GLN A 16 16.14 -14.42 -1.44
N GLY A 17 15.25 -15.16 -0.80
CA GLY A 17 15.32 -15.55 0.61
C GLY A 17 14.18 -14.97 1.44
N VAL A 18 14.36 -14.84 2.73
CA VAL A 18 13.28 -14.42 3.64
C VAL A 18 12.99 -12.92 3.55
N LEU A 19 11.73 -12.55 3.67
CA LEU A 19 11.24 -11.19 3.83
C LEU A 19 10.78 -10.98 5.28
N GLN A 20 11.30 -9.97 5.94
CA GLN A 20 10.88 -9.58 7.28
C GLN A 20 9.52 -8.91 7.23
N ALA A 21 8.58 -9.35 8.05
CA ALA A 21 7.22 -8.83 8.06
C ALA A 21 6.66 -8.65 9.48
N ILE A 22 5.62 -7.84 9.57
CA ILE A 22 4.80 -7.60 10.76
C ILE A 22 3.34 -7.74 10.34
N LEU A 23 2.60 -8.57 11.08
CA LEU A 23 1.15 -8.71 10.95
C LEU A 23 0.48 -8.00 12.13
N ASP A 24 -0.34 -7.00 11.82
CA ASP A 24 -1.19 -6.29 12.79
C ASP A 24 -2.62 -6.82 12.68
N VAL A 25 -3.12 -7.45 13.76
CA VAL A 25 -4.46 -8.06 13.83
C VAL A 25 -5.35 -7.28 14.78
N PRO A 26 -6.39 -6.57 14.32
CA PRO A 26 -7.34 -5.90 15.20
C PRO A 26 -8.16 -6.91 16.03
N GLU A 27 -8.64 -6.50 17.20
CA GLU A 27 -9.35 -7.39 18.15
C GLU A 27 -10.60 -8.06 17.54
N SER A 28 -11.29 -7.36 16.63
CA SER A 28 -12.46 -7.84 15.89
C SER A 28 -12.15 -8.00 14.41
N ALA A 29 -11.06 -8.72 14.08
CA ALA A 29 -10.63 -8.89 12.70
C ALA A 29 -11.69 -9.57 11.82
N LEU A 30 -11.92 -9.02 10.64
CA LEU A 30 -12.66 -9.66 9.56
C LEU A 30 -11.68 -10.59 8.83
N VAL A 31 -11.88 -11.89 8.95
CA VAL A 31 -11.00 -12.90 8.31
C VAL A 31 -11.22 -13.05 6.80
N ASN A 32 -12.19 -12.35 6.23
CA ASN A 32 -12.48 -12.36 4.80
C ASN A 32 -11.73 -11.24 4.02
N LYS A 33 -10.89 -10.44 4.68
CA LYS A 33 -10.06 -9.41 4.05
C LYS A 33 -8.70 -9.34 4.73
N VAL A 34 -7.63 -9.13 3.94
CA VAL A 34 -6.27 -8.92 4.46
C VAL A 34 -5.59 -7.80 3.68
N GLY A 35 -5.05 -6.83 4.40
CA GLY A 35 -4.24 -5.75 3.83
C GLY A 35 -2.78 -6.15 3.67
N ILE A 36 -2.17 -5.76 2.55
CA ILE A 36 -0.71 -5.82 2.32
C ILE A 36 -0.24 -4.39 2.05
N VAL A 37 0.78 -3.92 2.77
CA VAL A 37 1.24 -2.53 2.64
C VAL A 37 2.74 -2.47 2.33
N CYS A 38 3.06 -1.82 1.21
CA CYS A 38 4.39 -1.61 0.65
C CYS A 38 5.00 -0.29 1.12
N HIS A 39 6.27 -0.33 1.55
CA HIS A 39 6.98 0.85 2.07
C HIS A 39 7.64 1.70 0.98
N PRO A 40 8.03 2.97 1.28
CA PRO A 40 8.70 3.84 0.32
C PRO A 40 10.11 3.36 -0.02
N HIS A 41 10.82 4.14 -0.85
CA HIS A 41 12.06 3.75 -1.51
C HIS A 41 13.11 3.16 -0.57
N PRO A 42 13.57 1.90 -0.80
CA PRO A 42 14.54 1.21 0.04
C PRO A 42 15.83 2.01 0.28
N GLN A 43 16.39 2.59 -0.77
CA GLN A 43 17.66 3.35 -0.69
C GLN A 43 17.50 4.76 -0.08
N HIS A 44 16.25 5.22 0.18
CA HIS A 44 15.95 6.46 0.87
C HIS A 44 15.39 6.21 2.28
N GLN A 45 15.94 5.22 3.00
CA GLN A 45 15.55 4.82 4.35
C GLN A 45 14.10 4.33 4.47
N GLY A 46 13.48 3.90 3.36
CA GLY A 46 12.17 3.28 3.36
C GLY A 46 12.19 1.95 4.13
N THR A 47 11.23 1.78 5.03
CA THR A 47 11.02 0.53 5.78
C THR A 47 9.55 0.35 6.08
N MET A 48 9.13 -0.86 6.45
CA MET A 48 7.76 -1.17 6.92
C MET A 48 7.36 -0.38 8.18
N LEU A 49 8.28 0.30 8.85
CA LEU A 49 8.05 1.14 10.03
C LEU A 49 7.82 2.62 9.67
N ASN A 50 7.85 2.99 8.39
CA ASN A 50 7.57 4.36 7.94
C ASN A 50 6.21 4.83 8.47
N LYS A 51 6.12 6.10 8.87
CA LYS A 51 4.91 6.66 9.52
C LYS A 51 3.68 6.63 8.60
N VAL A 52 3.83 6.88 7.31
CA VAL A 52 2.72 6.83 6.33
C VAL A 52 2.26 5.38 6.13
N VAL A 53 3.19 4.43 6.00
CA VAL A 53 2.91 2.98 5.95
C VAL A 53 2.14 2.53 7.18
N HIS A 54 2.59 2.92 8.36
CA HIS A 54 1.91 2.63 9.62
C HIS A 54 0.51 3.27 9.67
N THR A 55 0.36 4.49 9.14
CA THR A 55 -0.94 5.20 9.11
C THR A 55 -1.93 4.47 8.20
N LEU A 56 -1.50 4.01 7.01
CA LEU A 56 -2.33 3.19 6.13
C LEU A 56 -2.73 1.87 6.83
N ALA A 57 -1.78 1.18 7.45
CA ALA A 57 -2.07 -0.04 8.20
C ALA A 57 -3.10 0.21 9.32
N ARG A 58 -2.96 1.31 10.05
CA ARG A 58 -3.93 1.68 11.10
C ARG A 58 -5.31 2.03 10.55
N ALA A 59 -5.38 2.68 9.39
CA ALA A 59 -6.66 2.96 8.73
C ALA A 59 -7.39 1.66 8.34
N LEU A 60 -6.67 0.68 7.80
CA LEU A 60 -7.24 -0.64 7.49
C LEU A 60 -7.62 -1.42 8.77
N ASN A 61 -6.83 -1.32 9.84
CA ASN A 61 -7.22 -1.92 11.13
C ASN A 61 -8.48 -1.29 11.73
N ASP A 62 -8.74 0.02 11.51
CA ASP A 62 -10.00 0.65 11.91
C ASP A 62 -11.22 0.10 11.16
N LEU A 63 -10.99 -0.43 9.97
CA LEU A 63 -11.97 -1.18 9.17
C LEU A 63 -12.00 -2.68 9.50
N HIS A 64 -11.39 -3.08 10.63
CA HIS A 64 -11.29 -4.46 11.11
C HIS A 64 -10.49 -5.41 10.18
N ILE A 65 -9.68 -4.89 9.26
CA ILE A 65 -8.87 -5.65 8.31
C ILE A 65 -7.50 -5.93 8.96
N PRO A 66 -7.06 -7.20 9.10
CA PRO A 66 -5.68 -7.53 9.44
C PRO A 66 -4.73 -7.00 8.38
N VAL A 67 -3.57 -6.48 8.78
CA VAL A 67 -2.62 -5.86 7.84
C VAL A 67 -1.23 -6.44 7.99
N LEU A 68 -0.67 -6.87 6.89
CA LEU A 68 0.69 -7.31 6.76
C LEU A 68 1.55 -6.19 6.15
N ARG A 69 2.54 -5.71 6.91
CA ARG A 69 3.59 -4.80 6.46
C ARG A 69 4.89 -5.58 6.39
N PHE A 70 5.69 -5.38 5.37
CA PHE A 70 6.95 -6.11 5.21
C PHE A 70 8.06 -5.19 4.71
N ASN A 71 9.29 -5.59 4.89
CA ASN A 71 10.46 -4.97 4.30
C ASN A 71 10.76 -5.62 2.96
N PHE A 72 10.89 -4.82 1.90
CA PHE A 72 11.40 -5.28 0.62
C PHE A 72 12.79 -5.90 0.76
N ARG A 73 13.20 -6.66 -0.25
CA ARG A 73 14.56 -7.21 -0.36
C ARG A 73 15.62 -6.17 -0.04
N GLY A 74 16.69 -6.59 0.65
CA GLY A 74 17.80 -5.73 1.05
C GLY A 74 17.48 -4.72 2.17
N VAL A 75 16.27 -4.73 2.75
CA VAL A 75 15.87 -3.81 3.83
C VAL A 75 15.70 -4.55 5.16
N GLY A 76 16.28 -4.00 6.22
CA GLY A 76 16.17 -4.55 7.56
C GLY A 76 16.76 -5.98 7.66
N LYS A 77 15.88 -6.97 7.95
CA LYS A 77 16.27 -8.39 7.99
C LYS A 77 15.80 -9.18 6.76
N SER A 78 15.28 -8.51 5.75
CA SER A 78 14.96 -9.13 4.46
C SER A 78 16.23 -9.45 3.68
N ALA A 79 16.27 -10.64 3.09
CA ALA A 79 17.36 -11.07 2.24
C ALA A 79 17.37 -10.37 0.87
N GLY A 80 18.43 -10.57 0.09
CA GLY A 80 18.58 -10.03 -1.27
C GLY A 80 19.04 -8.59 -1.30
N ASP A 81 18.98 -7.99 -2.48
CA ASP A 81 19.40 -6.62 -2.76
C ASP A 81 18.32 -5.86 -3.54
N TYR A 82 18.32 -4.54 -3.43
CA TYR A 82 17.42 -3.65 -4.18
C TYR A 82 17.52 -3.90 -5.69
N ALA A 83 16.38 -4.08 -6.34
CA ALA A 83 16.26 -4.49 -7.74
C ALA A 83 15.45 -3.53 -8.62
N ASN A 84 15.54 -2.22 -8.36
CA ASN A 84 14.96 -1.14 -9.17
C ASN A 84 13.43 -1.24 -9.41
N GLY A 85 12.71 -1.84 -8.48
CA GLY A 85 11.25 -2.01 -8.53
C GLY A 85 10.80 -3.31 -9.22
N GLU A 86 11.68 -3.99 -9.97
CA GLU A 86 11.33 -5.25 -10.63
C GLU A 86 11.29 -6.42 -9.64
N GLY A 87 12.36 -6.60 -8.88
CA GLY A 87 12.39 -7.63 -7.86
C GLY A 87 11.45 -7.35 -6.68
N GLU A 88 11.21 -6.10 -6.36
CA GLU A 88 10.26 -5.72 -5.33
C GLU A 88 8.81 -6.11 -5.68
N ILE A 89 8.45 -6.21 -6.99
CA ILE A 89 7.17 -6.80 -7.41
C ILE A 89 7.11 -8.28 -7.04
N GLU A 90 8.18 -9.05 -7.25
CA GLU A 90 8.23 -10.46 -6.84
C GLU A 90 8.05 -10.62 -5.31
N ASP A 91 8.60 -9.67 -4.52
CA ASP A 91 8.41 -9.66 -3.08
C ASP A 91 6.93 -9.47 -2.71
N VAL A 92 6.22 -8.54 -3.38
CA VAL A 92 4.77 -8.35 -3.16
C VAL A 92 3.99 -9.60 -3.53
N VAL A 93 4.32 -10.25 -4.65
CA VAL A 93 3.67 -11.50 -5.08
C VAL A 93 3.89 -12.61 -4.05
N ALA A 94 5.13 -12.79 -3.56
CA ALA A 94 5.42 -13.78 -2.52
C ALA A 94 4.64 -13.52 -1.21
N VAL A 95 4.46 -12.24 -0.84
CA VAL A 95 3.64 -11.87 0.32
C VAL A 95 2.16 -12.15 0.05
N ALA A 96 1.67 -11.90 -1.16
CA ALA A 96 0.29 -12.20 -1.54
C ALA A 96 0.02 -13.72 -1.54
N ASP A 97 0.97 -14.51 -2.02
CA ASP A 97 0.91 -15.98 -1.98
C ASP A 97 0.85 -16.49 -0.53
N TYR A 98 1.67 -15.93 0.37
CA TYR A 98 1.61 -16.24 1.80
C TYR A 98 0.24 -15.92 2.40
N VAL A 99 -0.34 -14.76 2.07
CA VAL A 99 -1.67 -14.35 2.53
C VAL A 99 -2.73 -15.33 2.02
N SER A 100 -2.70 -15.68 0.73
CA SER A 100 -3.65 -16.63 0.12
C SER A 100 -3.55 -18.03 0.69
N GLN A 101 -2.36 -18.48 1.10
CA GLN A 101 -2.17 -19.77 1.78
C GLN A 101 -2.70 -19.73 3.22
N ARG A 102 -2.50 -18.64 3.94
CA ARG A 102 -2.91 -18.50 5.35
C ARG A 102 -4.42 -18.22 5.48
N TRP A 103 -5.01 -17.50 4.53
CA TRP A 103 -6.44 -17.14 4.48
C TRP A 103 -6.98 -17.33 3.05
N PRO A 104 -7.31 -18.58 2.66
CA PRO A 104 -7.68 -18.91 1.26
C PRO A 104 -8.91 -18.17 0.72
N ASP A 105 -9.82 -17.78 1.62
CA ASP A 105 -11.07 -17.11 1.26
C ASP A 105 -11.03 -15.58 1.49
N ALA A 106 -9.85 -15.02 1.78
CA ALA A 106 -9.74 -13.59 2.07
C ALA A 106 -9.42 -12.78 0.81
N ASP A 107 -10.14 -11.69 0.62
CA ASP A 107 -9.85 -10.66 -0.37
C ASP A 107 -8.56 -9.90 0.01
N ILE A 108 -7.64 -9.77 -0.93
CA ILE A 108 -6.44 -8.98 -0.73
C ILE A 108 -6.75 -7.50 -1.00
N TRP A 109 -6.40 -6.65 -0.03
CA TRP A 109 -6.36 -5.21 -0.16
C TRP A 109 -4.89 -4.76 -0.22
N LEU A 110 -4.44 -4.35 -1.40
CA LEU A 110 -3.05 -4.00 -1.64
C LEU A 110 -2.85 -2.48 -1.54
N GLY A 111 -1.83 -2.04 -0.84
CA GLY A 111 -1.52 -0.63 -0.76
C GLY A 111 -0.03 -0.33 -0.66
N GLY A 112 0.32 0.95 -0.80
CA GLY A 112 1.69 1.40 -0.66
C GLY A 112 1.85 2.91 -0.64
N PHE A 113 3.04 3.35 -0.27
CA PHE A 113 3.43 4.75 -0.21
C PHE A 113 4.61 5.04 -1.14
N SER A 114 4.53 6.12 -1.93
CA SER A 114 5.60 6.63 -2.79
C SER A 114 6.10 5.54 -3.76
N PHE A 115 7.36 5.11 -3.69
CA PHE A 115 7.90 3.97 -4.42
C PHE A 115 7.08 2.69 -4.18
N GLY A 116 6.72 2.40 -2.93
CA GLY A 116 5.87 1.24 -2.60
C GLY A 116 4.47 1.32 -3.24
N ALA A 117 3.95 2.52 -3.48
CA ALA A 117 2.71 2.72 -4.24
C ALA A 117 2.87 2.31 -5.71
N VAL A 118 4.03 2.63 -6.31
CA VAL A 118 4.38 2.22 -7.68
C VAL A 118 4.48 0.70 -7.79
N VAL A 119 5.23 0.08 -6.87
CA VAL A 119 5.40 -1.38 -6.84
C VAL A 119 4.06 -2.08 -6.62
N ALA A 120 3.23 -1.58 -5.68
CA ALA A 120 1.90 -2.11 -5.41
C ALA A 120 0.99 -2.03 -6.66
N ALA A 121 0.96 -0.89 -7.36
CA ALA A 121 0.15 -0.73 -8.57
C ALA A 121 0.58 -1.68 -9.70
N ARG A 122 1.88 -1.90 -9.87
CA ARG A 122 2.41 -2.85 -10.85
C ARG A 122 2.12 -4.30 -10.48
N ALA A 123 2.32 -4.67 -9.20
CA ALA A 123 2.02 -6.00 -8.69
C ALA A 123 0.51 -6.30 -8.73
N ALA A 124 -0.35 -5.28 -8.57
CA ALA A 124 -1.79 -5.43 -8.60
C ALA A 124 -2.33 -6.02 -9.92
N VAL A 125 -1.67 -5.76 -11.05
CA VAL A 125 -2.03 -6.34 -12.36
C VAL A 125 -1.91 -7.87 -12.34
N GLN A 126 -0.90 -8.39 -11.64
CA GLN A 126 -0.63 -9.82 -11.55
C GLN A 126 -1.45 -10.49 -10.41
N ILE A 127 -1.58 -9.81 -9.26
CA ILE A 127 -2.23 -10.35 -8.05
C ILE A 127 -3.76 -10.29 -8.18
N GLY A 128 -4.32 -9.24 -8.81
CA GLY A 128 -5.75 -9.01 -8.88
C GLY A 128 -6.40 -8.73 -7.52
N PRO A 129 -5.88 -7.79 -6.70
CA PRO A 129 -6.46 -7.51 -5.39
C PRO A 129 -7.87 -6.94 -5.52
N GLN A 130 -8.70 -7.10 -4.48
CA GLN A 130 -10.06 -6.55 -4.45
C GLN A 130 -10.06 -5.01 -4.35
N GLN A 131 -9.04 -4.43 -3.73
CA GLN A 131 -8.87 -2.99 -3.57
C GLN A 131 -7.40 -2.62 -3.71
N LEU A 132 -7.11 -1.54 -4.43
CA LEU A 132 -5.79 -0.91 -4.48
C LEU A 132 -5.84 0.46 -3.80
N VAL A 133 -4.85 0.76 -2.93
CA VAL A 133 -4.73 2.05 -2.23
C VAL A 133 -3.31 2.56 -2.38
N THR A 134 -3.12 3.68 -3.07
CA THR A 134 -1.80 4.29 -3.26
C THR A 134 -1.75 5.68 -2.64
N ILE A 135 -0.69 5.92 -1.86
CA ILE A 135 -0.46 7.22 -1.19
C ILE A 135 0.76 7.87 -1.83
N ALA A 136 0.59 9.09 -2.32
CA ALA A 136 1.63 9.90 -3.00
C ALA A 136 2.47 9.06 -3.99
N PRO A 137 1.85 8.37 -4.97
CA PRO A 137 2.57 7.50 -5.88
C PRO A 137 3.63 8.28 -6.66
N ALA A 138 4.86 7.74 -6.72
CA ALA A 138 5.97 8.33 -7.46
C ALA A 138 5.76 8.13 -8.98
N ILE A 139 4.80 8.86 -9.57
CA ILE A 139 4.34 8.70 -10.96
C ILE A 139 5.42 8.94 -12.01
N ASN A 140 6.43 9.73 -11.71
CA ASN A 140 7.62 9.92 -12.54
C ASN A 140 8.38 8.60 -12.77
N ILE A 141 8.25 7.64 -11.82
CA ILE A 141 8.76 6.27 -11.96
C ILE A 141 7.66 5.34 -12.50
N LEU A 142 6.41 5.51 -12.03
CA LEU A 142 5.27 4.66 -12.38
C LEU A 142 4.83 4.88 -13.83
N GLY A 143 4.75 6.14 -14.30
CA GLY A 143 4.17 6.48 -15.59
C GLY A 143 4.83 5.80 -16.79
N GLU A 144 6.14 5.55 -16.71
CA GLU A 144 6.90 4.85 -17.75
C GLU A 144 6.84 3.32 -17.61
N LYS A 145 6.53 2.79 -16.41
CA LYS A 145 6.60 1.37 -16.07
C LYS A 145 5.25 0.69 -15.92
N LEU A 146 4.14 1.44 -15.91
CA LEU A 146 2.81 0.88 -15.86
C LEU A 146 2.38 0.46 -17.27
N THR A 147 2.80 -0.72 -17.70
CA THR A 147 2.51 -1.27 -19.03
C THR A 147 1.06 -1.75 -19.17
N GLU A 148 0.42 -2.06 -18.07
CA GLU A 148 -0.99 -2.44 -17.98
C GLU A 148 -1.64 -1.74 -16.78
N GLN A 149 -2.84 -1.20 -16.97
CA GLN A 149 -3.56 -0.49 -15.93
C GLN A 149 -4.26 -1.47 -14.99
N PRO A 150 -4.16 -1.25 -13.64
CA PRO A 150 -4.99 -1.95 -12.66
C PRO A 150 -6.48 -1.77 -12.93
N LYS A 151 -7.27 -2.86 -12.92
CA LYS A 151 -8.72 -2.83 -13.26
C LYS A 151 -9.63 -2.90 -12.03
N MET A 152 -9.06 -3.12 -10.85
CA MET A 152 -9.81 -3.12 -9.58
C MET A 152 -10.09 -1.69 -9.10
N PRO A 153 -11.02 -1.50 -8.14
CA PRO A 153 -11.21 -0.24 -7.45
C PRO A 153 -9.86 0.29 -6.94
N TRP A 154 -9.54 1.54 -7.29
CA TRP A 154 -8.26 2.14 -6.96
C TRP A 154 -8.45 3.53 -6.34
N LEU A 155 -8.00 3.69 -5.09
CA LEU A 155 -7.96 4.95 -4.36
C LEU A 155 -6.53 5.51 -4.38
N ILE A 156 -6.39 6.77 -4.79
CA ILE A 156 -5.16 7.55 -4.68
C ILE A 156 -5.39 8.66 -3.67
N VAL A 157 -4.55 8.75 -2.63
CA VAL A 157 -4.51 9.90 -1.72
C VAL A 157 -3.21 10.65 -1.93
N HIS A 158 -3.30 11.96 -2.18
CA HIS A 158 -2.14 12.78 -2.51
C HIS A 158 -2.20 14.15 -1.80
N GLY A 159 -1.04 14.70 -1.43
CA GLY A 159 -0.97 16.05 -0.88
C GLY A 159 -0.93 17.10 -1.99
N ASP A 160 -1.70 18.18 -1.86
CA ASP A 160 -1.72 19.24 -2.90
C ASP A 160 -0.50 20.16 -2.84
N ALA A 161 0.30 20.10 -1.76
CA ALA A 161 1.58 20.78 -1.59
C ALA A 161 2.77 19.80 -1.63
N ASP A 162 2.62 18.64 -2.32
CA ASP A 162 3.69 17.65 -2.46
C ASP A 162 4.86 18.26 -3.29
N GLU A 163 6.02 18.36 -2.62
CA GLU A 163 7.24 18.97 -3.17
C GLU A 163 8.10 17.99 -3.97
N ILE A 164 7.77 16.68 -3.93
CA ILE A 164 8.51 15.61 -4.63
C ILE A 164 7.77 15.15 -5.88
N VAL A 165 6.44 15.01 -5.77
CA VAL A 165 5.57 14.62 -6.87
C VAL A 165 4.48 15.68 -7.03
N PRO A 166 4.64 16.65 -7.94
CA PRO A 166 3.71 17.75 -8.10
C PRO A 166 2.28 17.28 -8.37
N VAL A 167 1.32 17.87 -7.67
CA VAL A 167 -0.11 17.48 -7.75
C VAL A 167 -0.68 17.60 -9.16
N ASP A 168 -0.23 18.58 -9.94
CA ASP A 168 -0.72 18.77 -11.32
C ASP A 168 -0.24 17.65 -12.25
N ASP A 169 0.95 17.09 -12.02
CA ASP A 169 1.44 15.92 -12.74
C ASP A 169 0.59 14.69 -12.40
N VAL A 170 0.21 14.53 -11.12
CA VAL A 170 -0.66 13.43 -10.68
C VAL A 170 -2.05 13.56 -11.31
N LYS A 171 -2.66 14.75 -11.31
CA LYS A 171 -3.95 15.01 -11.98
C LYS A 171 -3.89 14.70 -13.46
N ALA A 172 -2.85 15.19 -14.16
CA ALA A 172 -2.65 14.97 -15.57
C ALA A 172 -2.44 13.49 -15.92
N TRP A 173 -1.78 12.76 -15.05
CA TRP A 173 -1.56 11.31 -15.20
C TRP A 173 -2.86 10.53 -14.94
N VAL A 174 -3.57 10.79 -13.83
CA VAL A 174 -4.86 10.18 -13.51
C VAL A 174 -5.90 10.39 -14.61
N GLY A 175 -5.94 11.60 -15.20
CA GLY A 175 -6.85 11.92 -16.30
C GLY A 175 -6.65 11.13 -17.60
N LYS A 176 -5.56 10.33 -17.69
CA LYS A 176 -5.28 9.45 -18.85
C LYS A 176 -5.69 7.99 -18.59
N LEU A 177 -6.12 7.66 -17.36
CA LEU A 177 -6.47 6.30 -16.96
C LEU A 177 -7.96 6.02 -17.16
N GLU A 178 -8.30 4.86 -17.74
CA GLU A 178 -9.68 4.41 -18.01
C GLU A 178 -9.87 2.93 -17.61
N PRO A 179 -10.73 2.61 -16.64
CA PRO A 179 -11.42 3.54 -15.72
C PRO A 179 -10.43 4.26 -14.81
N GLY A 180 -10.67 5.55 -14.51
CA GLY A 180 -9.80 6.33 -13.65
C GLY A 180 -9.92 5.91 -12.18
N PRO A 181 -8.82 6.01 -11.39
CA PRO A 181 -8.87 5.86 -9.95
C PRO A 181 -9.62 7.03 -9.28
N GLU A 182 -10.13 6.80 -8.07
CA GLU A 182 -10.57 7.90 -7.21
C GLU A 182 -9.34 8.66 -6.71
N LEU A 183 -9.27 9.98 -6.98
CA LEU A 183 -8.19 10.84 -6.50
C LEU A 183 -8.70 11.75 -5.38
N VAL A 184 -8.15 11.58 -4.18
CA VAL A 184 -8.42 12.44 -3.02
C VAL A 184 -7.20 13.29 -2.72
N LEU A 185 -7.40 14.62 -2.67
CA LEU A 185 -6.33 15.58 -2.35
C LEU A 185 -6.46 16.06 -0.92
N LEU A 186 -5.34 16.08 -0.17
CA LEU A 186 -5.24 16.65 1.17
C LEU A 186 -4.64 18.05 1.09
N PRO A 187 -5.38 19.10 1.49
CA PRO A 187 -4.93 20.49 1.39
C PRO A 187 -3.70 20.76 2.27
N GLY A 188 -2.74 21.56 1.75
CA GLY A 188 -1.53 21.99 2.47
C GLY A 188 -0.57 20.87 2.86
N THR A 189 -0.73 19.68 2.27
CA THR A 189 -0.02 18.47 2.66
C THR A 189 1.13 18.18 1.70
N GLY A 190 2.36 18.06 2.22
CA GLY A 190 3.54 17.64 1.46
C GLY A 190 3.68 16.13 1.38
N HIS A 191 4.73 15.66 0.68
CA HIS A 191 4.96 14.25 0.34
C HIS A 191 4.91 13.28 1.54
N PHE A 192 5.50 13.69 2.67
CA PHE A 192 5.62 12.84 3.86
C PHE A 192 4.47 12.99 4.85
N PHE A 193 3.44 13.76 4.52
CA PHE A 193 2.25 14.00 5.36
C PHE A 193 2.59 14.48 6.78
N HIS A 194 3.69 15.24 6.94
CA HIS A 194 4.08 15.81 8.22
C HIS A 194 2.97 16.74 8.76
N GLY A 195 2.52 16.49 9.99
CA GLY A 195 1.40 17.21 10.60
C GLY A 195 0.01 16.74 10.15
N HIS A 196 -0.12 15.93 9.08
CA HIS A 196 -1.39 15.51 8.45
C HIS A 196 -1.66 14.00 8.50
N LEU A 197 -0.93 13.23 9.34
CA LEU A 197 -1.14 11.77 9.45
C LEU A 197 -2.52 11.40 10.01
N VAL A 198 -3.10 12.27 10.85
CA VAL A 198 -4.47 12.08 11.37
C VAL A 198 -5.48 12.28 10.25
N ASP A 199 -5.32 13.36 9.47
CA ASP A 199 -6.19 13.68 8.33
C ASP A 199 -6.11 12.57 7.28
N LEU A 200 -4.90 12.09 6.96
CA LEU A 200 -4.67 10.96 6.08
C LEU A 200 -5.45 9.71 6.54
N ARG A 201 -5.34 9.35 7.84
CA ARG A 201 -6.04 8.18 8.38
C ARG A 201 -7.55 8.32 8.29
N GLN A 202 -8.10 9.48 8.64
CA GLN A 202 -9.54 9.76 8.56
C GLN A 202 -10.04 9.71 7.12
N THR A 203 -9.32 10.30 6.19
CA THR A 203 -9.61 10.25 4.75
C THR A 203 -9.64 8.83 4.22
N LEU A 204 -8.62 8.02 4.55
CA LEU A 204 -8.55 6.62 4.14
C LEU A 204 -9.75 5.83 4.66
N VAL A 205 -10.08 5.96 5.97
CA VAL A 205 -11.23 5.27 6.56
C VAL A 205 -12.53 5.71 5.90
N ALA A 206 -12.73 7.02 5.67
CA ALA A 206 -13.95 7.55 5.06
C ALA A 206 -14.14 7.06 3.62
N SER A 207 -13.09 7.13 2.78
CA SER A 207 -13.14 6.69 1.37
C SER A 207 -13.34 5.18 1.25
N LEU A 208 -12.66 4.39 2.09
CA LEU A 208 -12.72 2.92 2.02
C LEU A 208 -13.95 2.31 2.69
N ASN A 209 -14.64 3.05 3.58
CA ASN A 209 -15.90 2.63 4.21
C ASN A 209 -17.15 3.10 3.43
N GLY A 210 -16.96 3.86 2.37
CA GLY A 210 -18.03 4.37 1.49
C GLY A 210 -18.59 3.29 0.54
N PRO A 211 -19.49 3.68 -0.39
CA PRO A 211 -20.15 2.75 -1.33
C PRO A 211 -19.18 1.90 -2.17
N LEU A 212 -17.95 2.37 -2.40
CA LEU A 212 -16.89 1.61 -3.09
C LEU A 212 -16.34 0.45 -2.26
N GLY A 213 -16.35 0.56 -0.92
CA GLY A 213 -15.92 -0.50 0.00
C GLY A 213 -16.99 -1.55 0.29
N LEU A 214 -18.23 -1.33 -0.11
CA LEU A 214 -19.40 -2.18 0.16
C LEU A 214 -19.95 -2.90 -1.07
N MET A 215 -19.37 -2.71 -2.26
CA MET A 215 -19.75 -3.53 -3.42
C MET A 215 -19.05 -4.89 -3.31
N ASN A 216 -19.80 -5.84 -2.81
CA ASN A 216 -19.50 -7.27 -2.65
C ASN A 216 -18.95 -7.94 -3.89
#